data_307dee45da5179bf846422bfeac8665a
#
_entry.id   307dee45da5179bf846422bfeac8665a
#
_cell.length_a   1.000
_cell.length_b   1.000
_cell.length_c   1.000
_cell.angle_alpha   90.00
_cell.angle_beta   90.00
_cell.angle_gamma   90.00
#
_symmetry.space_group_name_H-M   'P 1'
#
loop_
_entity.id
_entity.type
_entity.pdbx_description
1 polymer ?
#
loop_
_entity_poly.entity_id
_entity_poly.type
_entity_poly.pdbx_seq_one_letter_code
_entity_poly.pdbx_strand_id
1 'polypeptide(L)'
;MTPLSLLRTSSGPIRSRLLRDLVLLVLLTVGLLVAINILLINLIKEDLAESRIDSATALVRDEVRGLLLPVEQQLLIVRDGLATAGLTPADEGALNQRLVPILAHMGQIAGAIDASADGAEYFLRRGGDGWLSRLRDPGMGQPMRLTRWDAELRAPETREEVSDYDPRTRPWFSAAADEPGGIVWTRPYVFESLQVPGLTASVGWMQSGQLRVTAFDVTIETIVASIERHAVAAEGRGFLFSGAGGVYVPEDDSLPPDPDQASGFFSVHLTPGGPLVFDAVSAWNLASRPAQGLIRFTSSGVQWWGGFRPLTEDLAGGWAGVVLPVSETLAILRSRWHIVALTVLGILLASLGMTTLLVRKYHRQLHDMPKLDIDRRRAAEDLRELIASGEGTHLEFKSTMRMNLHSKVMGREIEMAWLKAVAAFLNSEGGILLLGVSDDGTALGLDADKFENEDKCRLHFKNLLNHHIGAEYARFVRFDLYDLDGVRVGAVECGRADTPTFLHDDKNREMFVIRNGPSNIELSISRALKYIRSRF
;
A
#
# COMPACT_ATOMS: atom_id res chain seq x y z
N MET A 1 28.37 -23.56 -14.81
CA MET A 1 28.05 -23.50 -16.25
C MET A 1 27.17 -22.27 -16.46
N THR A 2 27.71 -21.24 -17.02
CA THR A 2 27.23 -19.86 -17.07
C THR A 2 26.39 -19.62 -18.33
N PRO A 3 25.17 -19.10 -18.26
CA PRO A 3 24.34 -18.79 -19.44
C PRO A 3 24.51 -17.32 -19.91
N LEU A 4 25.69 -16.72 -19.77
CA LEU A 4 25.95 -15.33 -20.14
C LEU A 4 26.75 -15.15 -21.45
N SER A 5 26.96 -16.23 -22.21
CA SER A 5 27.73 -16.17 -23.46
C SER A 5 26.90 -15.93 -24.73
N LEU A 6 25.58 -15.72 -24.65
CA LEU A 6 24.68 -15.57 -25.80
C LEU A 6 24.44 -14.10 -26.24
N LEU A 7 25.15 -13.12 -25.66
CA LEU A 7 24.98 -11.69 -26.02
C LEU A 7 26.20 -11.06 -26.72
N ARG A 8 27.10 -11.88 -27.25
CA ARG A 8 28.24 -11.38 -28.02
C ARG A 8 28.03 -11.58 -29.52
N THR A 9 27.08 -10.84 -30.11
CA THR A 9 27.07 -10.56 -31.55
C THR A 9 27.26 -9.05 -31.70
N SER A 10 28.29 -8.67 -32.45
CA SER A 10 28.72 -7.31 -32.73
C SER A 10 27.62 -6.44 -33.33
N SER A 11 26.80 -5.85 -32.48
CA SER A 11 25.81 -4.86 -32.88
C SER A 11 26.39 -3.47 -32.67
N GLY A 12 26.34 -2.62 -33.69
CA GLY A 12 26.90 -1.27 -33.71
C GLY A 12 26.41 -0.38 -32.55
N PRO A 13 27.09 0.73 -32.26
CA PRO A 13 26.93 1.54 -31.04
C PRO A 13 25.53 2.09 -30.84
N ILE A 14 24.72 2.25 -31.88
CA ILE A 14 23.35 2.76 -31.79
C ILE A 14 22.40 1.70 -31.21
N ARG A 15 22.58 0.45 -31.59
CA ARG A 15 21.70 -0.66 -31.17
C ARG A 15 21.90 -1.04 -29.70
N SER A 16 23.14 -1.05 -29.23
CA SER A 16 23.41 -1.29 -27.80
C SER A 16 22.92 -0.15 -26.91
N ARG A 17 22.96 1.10 -27.39
CA ARG A 17 22.39 2.26 -26.68
C ARG A 17 20.87 2.18 -26.60
N LEU A 18 20.18 1.88 -27.68
CA LEU A 18 18.72 1.77 -27.74
C LEU A 18 18.21 0.64 -26.84
N LEU A 19 18.89 -0.53 -26.84
CA LEU A 19 18.56 -1.64 -25.94
C LEU A 19 18.77 -1.27 -24.48
N ARG A 20 19.89 -0.61 -24.16
CA ARG A 20 20.19 -0.14 -22.81
C ARG A 20 19.14 0.87 -22.33
N ASP A 21 18.79 1.83 -23.18
CA ASP A 21 17.84 2.90 -22.81
C ASP A 21 16.41 2.34 -22.62
N LEU A 22 16.03 1.34 -23.41
CA LEU A 22 14.76 0.63 -23.26
C LEU A 22 14.72 -0.22 -21.97
N VAL A 23 15.80 -0.92 -21.64
CA VAL A 23 15.94 -1.66 -20.38
C VAL A 23 15.91 -0.72 -19.18
N LEU A 24 16.61 0.42 -19.26
CA LEU A 24 16.59 1.45 -18.22
C LEU A 24 15.17 2.03 -18.01
N LEU A 25 14.43 2.29 -19.10
CA LEU A 25 13.04 2.77 -19.02
C LEU A 25 12.15 1.75 -18.29
N VAL A 26 12.26 0.45 -18.63
CA VAL A 26 11.50 -0.62 -17.98
C VAL A 26 11.85 -0.73 -16.49
N LEU A 27 13.13 -0.68 -16.15
CA LEU A 27 13.57 -0.71 -14.75
C LEU A 27 13.07 0.52 -13.96
N LEU A 28 13.09 1.70 -14.57
CA LEU A 28 12.59 2.93 -13.94
C LEU A 28 11.07 2.87 -13.71
N THR A 29 10.30 2.42 -14.69
CA THR A 29 8.83 2.29 -14.56
C THR A 29 8.44 1.27 -13.50
N VAL A 30 9.14 0.14 -13.43
CA VAL A 30 8.92 -0.87 -12.40
C VAL A 30 9.35 -0.37 -11.03
N GLY A 31 10.49 0.29 -10.93
CA GLY A 31 10.95 0.91 -9.68
C GLY A 31 9.95 1.95 -9.16
N LEU A 32 9.39 2.77 -10.04
CA LEU A 32 8.35 3.75 -9.69
C LEU A 32 7.05 3.06 -9.23
N LEU A 33 6.61 2.01 -9.92
CA LEU A 33 5.43 1.22 -9.52
C LEU A 33 5.60 0.58 -8.14
N VAL A 34 6.77 0.01 -7.85
CA VAL A 34 7.09 -0.55 -6.53
C VAL A 34 7.08 0.54 -5.46
N ALA A 35 7.70 1.69 -5.74
CA ALA A 35 7.72 2.83 -4.81
C ALA A 35 6.30 3.35 -4.50
N ILE A 36 5.45 3.50 -5.52
CA ILE A 36 4.04 3.90 -5.37
C ILE A 36 3.27 2.86 -4.54
N ASN A 37 3.47 1.55 -4.77
CA ASN A 37 2.82 0.50 -3.98
C ASN A 37 3.24 0.55 -2.51
N ILE A 38 4.52 0.75 -2.21
CA ILE A 38 5.01 0.91 -0.83
C ILE A 38 4.38 2.13 -0.17
N LEU A 39 4.28 3.25 -0.89
CA LEU A 39 3.64 4.47 -0.38
C LEU A 39 2.15 4.24 -0.09
N LEU A 40 1.40 3.63 -1.01
CA LEU A 40 -0.02 3.30 -0.84
C LEU A 40 -0.25 2.34 0.33
N ILE A 41 0.59 1.31 0.48
CA ILE A 41 0.52 0.39 1.62
C ILE A 41 0.72 1.14 2.94
N ASN A 42 1.63 2.12 3.00
CA ASN A 42 1.84 2.89 4.23
C ASN A 42 0.66 3.81 4.56
N LEU A 43 0.00 4.40 3.56
CA LEU A 43 -1.22 5.20 3.76
C LEU A 43 -2.39 4.35 4.24
N ILE A 44 -2.60 3.17 3.63
CA ILE A 44 -3.72 2.27 3.98
C ILE A 44 -3.55 1.63 5.38
N LYS A 45 -2.31 1.53 5.90
CA LYS A 45 -2.05 0.95 7.23
C LYS A 45 -2.74 1.70 8.36
N GLU A 46 -2.68 3.03 8.34
CA GLU A 46 -3.27 3.88 9.37
C GLU A 46 -4.80 3.79 9.33
N ASP A 47 -5.40 3.94 8.15
CA ASP A 47 -6.85 3.82 7.97
C ASP A 47 -7.38 2.44 8.40
N LEU A 48 -6.64 1.36 8.07
CA LEU A 48 -7.02 0.01 8.44
C LEU A 48 -6.90 -0.22 9.95
N ALA A 49 -5.85 0.32 10.58
CA ALA A 49 -5.66 0.26 12.02
C ALA A 49 -6.77 1.02 12.74
N GLU A 50 -7.12 2.22 12.28
CA GLU A 50 -8.20 3.03 12.83
C GLU A 50 -9.55 2.30 12.74
N SER A 51 -9.92 1.80 11.57
CA SER A 51 -11.16 1.05 11.37
C SER A 51 -11.25 -0.20 12.27
N ARG A 52 -10.15 -0.91 12.46
CA ARG A 52 -10.11 -2.10 13.35
C ARG A 52 -10.25 -1.73 14.81
N ILE A 53 -9.55 -0.70 15.26
CA ILE A 53 -9.62 -0.23 16.64
C ILE A 53 -11.00 0.36 16.92
N ASP A 54 -11.59 1.11 16.02
CA ASP A 54 -12.94 1.63 16.16
C ASP A 54 -13.97 0.49 16.27
N SER A 55 -13.83 -0.54 15.42
CA SER A 55 -14.68 -1.72 15.49
C SER A 55 -14.51 -2.48 16.82
N ALA A 56 -13.27 -2.66 17.27
CA ALA A 56 -12.97 -3.36 18.51
C ALA A 56 -13.42 -2.55 19.75
N THR A 57 -13.24 -1.23 19.75
CA THR A 57 -13.72 -0.38 20.86
C THR A 57 -15.24 -0.27 20.89
N ALA A 58 -15.91 -0.26 19.73
CA ALA A 58 -17.36 -0.35 19.66
C ALA A 58 -17.85 -1.68 20.23
N LEU A 59 -17.19 -2.80 19.89
CA LEU A 59 -17.51 -4.12 20.41
C LEU A 59 -17.35 -4.17 21.94
N VAL A 60 -16.26 -3.64 22.49
CA VAL A 60 -16.05 -3.53 23.96
C VAL A 60 -17.18 -2.73 24.62
N ARG A 61 -17.54 -1.59 24.04
CA ARG A 61 -18.62 -0.75 24.56
C ARG A 61 -19.98 -1.46 24.52
N ASP A 62 -20.28 -2.13 23.40
CA ASP A 62 -21.55 -2.85 23.24
C ASP A 62 -21.61 -4.06 24.16
N GLU A 63 -20.48 -4.74 24.42
CA GLU A 63 -20.40 -5.83 25.39
C GLU A 63 -20.67 -5.34 26.82
N VAL A 64 -20.01 -4.25 27.24
CA VAL A 64 -20.25 -3.64 28.57
C VAL A 64 -21.70 -3.21 28.70
N ARG A 65 -22.26 -2.55 27.68
CA ARG A 65 -23.67 -2.14 27.69
C ARG A 65 -24.61 -3.34 27.75
N GLY A 66 -24.33 -4.39 26.98
CA GLY A 66 -25.10 -5.64 26.97
C GLY A 66 -25.08 -6.35 28.32
N LEU A 67 -24.00 -6.20 29.09
CA LEU A 67 -23.89 -6.74 30.45
C LEU A 67 -24.65 -5.88 31.48
N LEU A 68 -24.58 -4.54 31.37
CA LEU A 68 -25.14 -3.63 32.40
C LEU A 68 -26.63 -3.33 32.18
N LEU A 69 -27.11 -3.21 30.94
CA LEU A 69 -28.52 -2.91 30.67
C LEU A 69 -29.53 -3.90 31.29
N PRO A 70 -29.30 -5.23 31.25
CA PRO A 70 -30.17 -6.18 31.96
C PRO A 70 -30.21 -5.97 33.50
N VAL A 71 -29.08 -5.51 34.08
CA VAL A 71 -29.00 -5.20 35.52
C VAL A 71 -29.90 -4.01 35.84
N GLU A 72 -29.90 -2.95 35.05
CA GLU A 72 -30.76 -1.79 35.19
C GLU A 72 -32.25 -2.17 35.10
N GLN A 73 -32.60 -2.94 34.07
CA GLN A 73 -33.98 -3.41 33.87
C GLN A 73 -34.47 -4.25 35.06
N GLN A 74 -33.62 -5.16 35.52
CA GLN A 74 -33.97 -6.01 36.65
C GLN A 74 -34.07 -5.22 37.96
N LEU A 75 -33.23 -4.19 38.13
CA LEU A 75 -33.29 -3.30 39.28
C LEU A 75 -34.64 -2.57 39.40
N LEU A 76 -35.17 -2.04 38.28
CA LEU A 76 -36.51 -1.41 38.24
C LEU A 76 -37.62 -2.41 38.57
N ILE A 77 -37.56 -3.63 38.03
CA ILE A 77 -38.53 -4.69 38.30
C ILE A 77 -38.55 -5.03 39.78
N VAL A 78 -37.36 -5.13 40.39
CA VAL A 78 -37.24 -5.40 41.82
C VAL A 78 -37.79 -4.26 42.65
N ARG A 79 -37.42 -3.01 42.39
CA ARG A 79 -37.95 -1.83 43.04
C ARG A 79 -39.48 -1.81 43.02
N ASP A 80 -40.07 -1.98 41.84
CA ASP A 80 -41.54 -1.95 41.68
C ASP A 80 -42.23 -3.12 42.41
N GLY A 81 -41.59 -4.28 42.40
CA GLY A 81 -42.03 -5.45 43.13
C GLY A 81 -41.97 -5.28 44.64
N LEU A 82 -40.93 -4.62 45.18
CA LEU A 82 -40.78 -4.29 46.60
C LEU A 82 -41.81 -3.24 47.02
N ALA A 83 -41.98 -2.19 46.21
CA ALA A 83 -42.96 -1.13 46.43
C ALA A 83 -44.39 -1.69 46.48
N THR A 84 -44.80 -2.53 45.53
CA THR A 84 -46.13 -3.13 45.44
C THR A 84 -46.42 -4.08 46.58
N ALA A 85 -45.43 -4.85 47.02
CA ALA A 85 -45.59 -5.79 48.12
C ALA A 85 -45.48 -5.13 49.50
N GLY A 86 -45.06 -3.86 49.55
CA GLY A 86 -44.87 -3.14 50.82
C GLY A 86 -43.78 -3.71 51.71
N LEU A 87 -42.82 -4.46 51.09
CA LEU A 87 -41.75 -5.09 51.86
C LEU A 87 -40.74 -4.04 52.35
N THR A 88 -40.10 -4.30 53.48
CA THR A 88 -39.07 -3.47 54.11
C THR A 88 -37.76 -4.26 54.24
N PRO A 89 -36.61 -3.63 54.52
CA PRO A 89 -35.35 -4.37 54.75
C PRO A 89 -35.45 -5.45 55.82
N ALA A 90 -36.39 -5.33 56.80
CA ALA A 90 -36.60 -6.31 57.85
C ALA A 90 -37.26 -7.62 57.37
N ASP A 91 -37.88 -7.63 56.19
CA ASP A 91 -38.65 -8.78 55.68
C ASP A 91 -37.69 -9.80 54.96
N GLU A 92 -36.65 -10.24 55.67
CA GLU A 92 -35.56 -11.08 55.14
C GLU A 92 -36.02 -12.28 54.32
N GLY A 93 -36.98 -13.07 54.82
CA GLY A 93 -37.49 -14.25 54.13
C GLY A 93 -38.20 -13.94 52.81
N ALA A 94 -38.97 -12.86 52.76
CA ALA A 94 -39.67 -12.44 51.56
C ALA A 94 -38.69 -11.81 50.53
N LEU A 95 -37.66 -11.11 51.01
CA LEU A 95 -36.58 -10.59 50.17
C LEU A 95 -35.73 -11.70 49.57
N ASN A 96 -35.36 -12.74 50.38
CA ASN A 96 -34.66 -13.93 49.88
C ASN A 96 -35.43 -14.62 48.73
N GLN A 97 -36.75 -14.84 48.90
CA GLN A 97 -37.55 -15.47 47.86
C GLN A 97 -37.59 -14.70 46.55
N ARG A 98 -37.47 -13.38 46.58
CA ARG A 98 -37.46 -12.53 45.38
C ARG A 98 -36.09 -12.37 44.76
N LEU A 99 -35.03 -12.21 45.57
CA LEU A 99 -33.69 -11.84 45.10
C LEU A 99 -32.83 -13.04 44.77
N VAL A 100 -33.00 -14.19 45.45
CA VAL A 100 -32.22 -15.42 45.15
C VAL A 100 -32.40 -15.88 43.70
N PRO A 101 -33.61 -15.96 43.10
CA PRO A 101 -33.74 -16.35 41.70
C PRO A 101 -33.02 -15.39 40.77
N ILE A 102 -33.00 -14.10 41.07
CA ILE A 102 -32.30 -13.09 40.25
C ILE A 102 -30.80 -13.33 40.29
N LEU A 103 -30.20 -13.42 41.47
CA LEU A 103 -28.77 -13.67 41.62
C LEU A 103 -28.39 -15.08 41.12
N ALA A 104 -29.31 -16.05 41.16
CA ALA A 104 -29.07 -17.38 40.62
C ALA A 104 -28.94 -17.39 39.11
N HIS A 105 -29.70 -16.58 38.39
CA HIS A 105 -29.77 -16.57 36.93
C HIS A 105 -28.99 -15.42 36.27
N MET A 106 -28.70 -14.37 37.03
CA MET A 106 -27.93 -13.21 36.55
C MET A 106 -26.52 -13.22 37.19
N GLY A 107 -25.61 -14.01 36.63
CA GLY A 107 -24.26 -14.19 37.18
C GLY A 107 -23.43 -12.91 37.22
N GLN A 108 -23.80 -11.86 36.49
CA GLN A 108 -23.17 -10.55 36.55
C GLN A 108 -23.52 -9.74 37.80
N ILE A 109 -24.57 -10.08 38.52
CA ILE A 109 -24.94 -9.44 39.79
C ILE A 109 -24.25 -10.19 40.93
N ALA A 110 -23.33 -9.53 41.61
CA ALA A 110 -22.57 -10.09 42.73
C ALA A 110 -23.31 -9.96 44.08
N GLY A 111 -24.14 -8.93 44.20
CA GLY A 111 -24.93 -8.69 45.42
C GLY A 111 -26.16 -7.85 45.12
N ALA A 112 -27.20 -8.01 45.99
CA ALA A 112 -28.40 -7.21 45.96
C ALA A 112 -28.59 -6.53 47.31
N ILE A 113 -28.98 -5.26 47.30
CA ILE A 113 -29.08 -4.40 48.46
C ILE A 113 -30.43 -3.71 48.46
N ASP A 114 -31.02 -3.57 49.64
CA ASP A 114 -32.16 -2.73 49.87
C ASP A 114 -32.03 -2.01 51.23
N ALA A 115 -32.00 -0.69 51.22
CA ALA A 115 -31.76 0.09 52.41
C ALA A 115 -32.69 1.30 52.51
N SER A 116 -32.89 1.80 53.73
CA SER A 116 -33.76 2.94 54.02
C SER A 116 -33.02 4.08 54.73
N ALA A 117 -33.60 5.28 54.67
CA ALA A 117 -32.98 6.50 55.22
C ALA A 117 -32.81 6.46 56.76
N ASP A 118 -33.50 5.57 57.49
CA ASP A 118 -33.29 5.32 58.93
C ASP A 118 -32.06 4.47 59.22
N GLY A 119 -31.35 3.93 58.18
CA GLY A 119 -30.18 3.11 58.31
C GLY A 119 -30.45 1.60 58.35
N ALA A 120 -31.71 1.17 58.20
CA ALA A 120 -32.01 -0.25 57.99
C ALA A 120 -31.48 -0.70 56.63
N GLU A 121 -30.86 -1.90 56.58
CA GLU A 121 -30.34 -2.49 55.38
C GLU A 121 -30.58 -4.00 55.33
N TYR A 122 -30.91 -4.48 54.14
CA TYR A 122 -30.83 -5.87 53.76
C TYR A 122 -29.83 -6.00 52.60
N PHE A 123 -28.91 -6.96 52.71
CA PHE A 123 -27.97 -7.31 51.66
C PHE A 123 -27.97 -8.82 51.44
N LEU A 124 -27.88 -9.24 50.17
CA LEU A 124 -27.84 -10.65 49.80
C LEU A 124 -26.75 -10.89 48.75
N ARG A 125 -25.95 -11.93 48.94
CA ARG A 125 -24.98 -12.42 47.95
C ARG A 125 -24.85 -13.93 47.92
N ARG A 126 -24.18 -14.48 46.91
CA ARG A 126 -23.73 -15.87 46.95
C ARG A 126 -22.66 -16.04 48.03
N GLY A 127 -22.64 -17.18 48.68
CA GLY A 127 -21.70 -17.51 49.74
C GLY A 127 -21.38 -18.99 49.76
N GLY A 128 -20.27 -19.42 49.15
CA GLY A 128 -19.91 -20.83 49.04
C GLY A 128 -20.99 -21.64 48.29
N ASP A 129 -21.53 -22.67 48.96
CA ASP A 129 -22.54 -23.55 48.35
C ASP A 129 -24.00 -23.05 48.54
N GLY A 130 -24.17 -21.82 49.03
CA GLY A 130 -25.50 -21.26 49.27
C GLY A 130 -25.51 -19.73 49.18
N TRP A 131 -26.23 -19.11 50.15
CA TRP A 131 -26.46 -17.68 50.18
C TRP A 131 -25.99 -17.07 51.51
N LEU A 132 -25.60 -15.81 51.48
CA LEU A 132 -25.28 -15.02 52.65
C LEU A 132 -26.15 -13.77 52.63
N SER A 133 -27.01 -13.62 53.66
CA SER A 133 -27.72 -12.37 53.89
C SER A 133 -27.11 -11.60 55.04
N ARG A 134 -27.19 -10.27 54.96
CA ARG A 134 -26.86 -9.33 56.01
C ARG A 134 -28.06 -8.46 56.27
N LEU A 135 -28.50 -8.43 57.53
CA LEU A 135 -29.59 -7.58 57.98
C LEU A 135 -29.09 -6.61 59.05
N ARG A 136 -29.39 -5.34 58.88
CA ARG A 136 -29.15 -4.28 59.83
C ARG A 136 -30.47 -3.65 60.22
N ASP A 137 -30.75 -3.62 61.54
CA ASP A 137 -31.92 -2.91 62.08
C ASP A 137 -31.67 -1.39 62.12
N PRO A 138 -32.76 -0.55 62.08
CA PRO A 138 -32.59 0.88 62.10
C PRO A 138 -31.91 1.37 63.39
N GLY A 139 -31.01 2.36 63.25
CA GLY A 139 -30.30 2.99 64.36
C GLY A 139 -28.81 2.77 64.41
N MET A 140 -28.08 3.77 64.94
CA MET A 140 -26.60 3.67 65.05
C MET A 140 -26.24 2.70 66.18
N GLY A 141 -25.20 1.86 65.91
CA GLY A 141 -24.62 0.94 66.91
C GLY A 141 -25.41 -0.34 67.14
N GLN A 142 -26.42 -0.66 66.34
CA GLN A 142 -27.05 -1.97 66.37
C GLN A 142 -26.17 -3.03 65.72
N PRO A 143 -26.10 -4.26 66.29
CA PRO A 143 -25.35 -5.34 65.66
C PRO A 143 -25.96 -5.73 64.31
N MET A 144 -25.15 -6.03 63.32
CA MET A 144 -25.55 -6.62 62.07
C MET A 144 -25.77 -8.11 62.22
N ARG A 145 -26.84 -8.62 61.65
CA ARG A 145 -27.16 -10.03 61.67
C ARG A 145 -26.74 -10.63 60.32
N LEU A 146 -25.80 -11.55 60.35
CA LEU A 146 -25.29 -12.29 59.20
C LEU A 146 -25.89 -13.68 59.23
N THR A 147 -26.62 -14.04 58.17
CA THR A 147 -27.28 -15.37 58.07
C THR A 147 -26.74 -16.12 56.86
N ARG A 148 -26.20 -17.29 57.09
CA ARG A 148 -25.78 -18.23 56.03
C ARG A 148 -26.96 -19.19 55.77
N TRP A 149 -27.30 -19.36 54.52
CA TRP A 149 -28.38 -20.23 54.04
C TRP A 149 -27.79 -21.30 53.11
N ASP A 150 -28.39 -22.47 53.07
CA ASP A 150 -28.10 -23.44 52.01
C ASP A 150 -28.68 -22.99 50.66
N ALA A 151 -28.47 -23.76 49.59
CA ALA A 151 -28.92 -23.42 48.24
C ALA A 151 -30.46 -23.29 48.15
N GLU A 152 -31.19 -24.01 48.98
CA GLU A 152 -32.66 -24.01 49.03
C GLU A 152 -33.23 -23.05 50.08
N LEU A 153 -32.45 -22.15 50.64
CA LEU A 153 -32.83 -21.21 51.70
C LEU A 153 -33.36 -21.90 53.00
N ARG A 154 -32.82 -23.06 53.32
CA ARG A 154 -33.10 -23.83 54.53
C ARG A 154 -31.90 -23.80 55.47
N ALA A 155 -32.10 -24.27 56.71
CA ALA A 155 -31.06 -24.40 57.75
C ALA A 155 -30.21 -23.12 57.94
N PRO A 156 -30.79 -21.99 58.34
CA PRO A 156 -30.08 -20.76 58.56
C PRO A 156 -29.11 -20.86 59.76
N GLU A 157 -27.88 -20.46 59.52
CA GLU A 157 -26.85 -20.23 60.58
C GLU A 157 -26.68 -18.73 60.73
N THR A 158 -27.11 -18.18 61.87
CA THR A 158 -27.05 -16.75 62.11
C THR A 158 -25.98 -16.40 63.14
N ARG A 159 -25.22 -15.34 62.86
CA ARG A 159 -24.30 -14.70 63.81
C ARG A 159 -24.53 -13.19 63.83
N GLU A 160 -24.25 -12.59 64.96
CA GLU A 160 -24.27 -11.14 65.13
C GLU A 160 -22.85 -10.60 65.08
N GLU A 161 -22.68 -9.45 64.40
CA GLU A 161 -21.40 -8.76 64.27
C GLU A 161 -21.60 -7.27 64.55
N VAL A 162 -20.75 -6.70 65.39
CA VAL A 162 -20.74 -5.25 65.62
C VAL A 162 -19.86 -4.60 64.58
N SER A 163 -20.43 -3.65 63.81
CA SER A 163 -19.75 -2.94 62.76
C SER A 163 -20.16 -1.48 62.72
N ASP A 164 -19.21 -0.62 62.43
CA ASP A 164 -19.43 0.83 62.22
C ASP A 164 -19.98 1.14 60.81
N TYR A 165 -20.27 0.10 60.01
CA TYR A 165 -20.81 0.24 58.65
C TYR A 165 -22.16 0.94 58.71
N ASP A 166 -22.34 2.01 57.88
CA ASP A 166 -23.60 2.70 57.67
C ASP A 166 -23.89 2.77 56.16
N PRO A 167 -24.98 2.14 55.67
CA PRO A 167 -25.32 2.14 54.27
C PRO A 167 -25.51 3.55 53.69
N ARG A 168 -25.95 4.51 54.50
CA ARG A 168 -26.22 5.90 54.08
C ARG A 168 -24.96 6.67 53.68
N THR A 169 -23.80 6.25 54.21
CA THR A 169 -22.49 6.85 53.86
C THR A 169 -21.89 6.26 52.59
N ARG A 170 -22.49 5.22 52.04
CA ARG A 170 -21.93 4.52 50.88
C ARG A 170 -22.28 5.23 49.57
N PRO A 171 -21.36 5.19 48.56
CA PRO A 171 -21.56 5.91 47.31
C PRO A 171 -22.86 5.58 46.58
N TRP A 172 -23.30 4.32 46.62
CA TRP A 172 -24.51 3.87 45.96
C TRP A 172 -25.79 4.46 46.61
N PHE A 173 -25.79 4.66 47.95
CA PHE A 173 -26.93 5.23 48.63
C PHE A 173 -27.03 6.73 48.43
N SER A 174 -25.90 7.45 48.60
CA SER A 174 -25.87 8.91 48.42
C SER A 174 -26.20 9.31 46.98
N ALA A 175 -25.65 8.62 45.99
CA ALA A 175 -25.96 8.90 44.59
C ALA A 175 -27.45 8.73 44.25
N ALA A 176 -28.08 7.65 44.70
CA ALA A 176 -29.51 7.41 44.48
C ALA A 176 -30.41 8.33 45.33
N ALA A 177 -29.93 8.82 46.47
CA ALA A 177 -30.64 9.79 47.28
C ALA A 177 -30.67 11.19 46.67
N ASP A 178 -29.60 11.55 45.97
CA ASP A 178 -29.48 12.84 45.26
C ASP A 178 -30.38 12.89 44.00
N GLU A 179 -30.67 11.73 43.36
CA GLU A 179 -31.49 11.63 42.15
C GLU A 179 -32.58 10.55 42.26
N PRO A 180 -33.63 10.78 43.10
CA PRO A 180 -34.66 9.78 43.29
C PRO A 180 -35.48 9.52 42.02
N GLY A 181 -35.70 8.23 41.71
CA GLY A 181 -36.47 7.76 40.57
C GLY A 181 -35.63 7.39 39.35
N GLY A 182 -34.44 7.93 39.22
CA GLY A 182 -33.47 7.55 38.22
C GLY A 182 -32.60 6.38 38.65
N ILE A 183 -32.05 5.64 37.67
CA ILE A 183 -30.97 4.68 37.92
C ILE A 183 -29.66 5.43 37.89
N VAL A 184 -28.85 5.25 38.93
CA VAL A 184 -27.51 5.86 39.03
C VAL A 184 -26.47 4.75 39.18
N TRP A 185 -25.40 4.82 38.37
CA TRP A 185 -24.23 3.99 38.54
C TRP A 185 -23.17 4.73 39.35
N THR A 186 -22.59 4.06 40.34
CA THR A 186 -21.47 4.61 41.08
C THR A 186 -20.20 4.65 40.21
N ARG A 187 -19.23 5.46 40.61
CA ARG A 187 -17.83 5.21 40.22
C ARG A 187 -17.37 3.90 40.85
N PRO A 188 -16.35 3.26 40.26
CA PRO A 188 -15.76 2.07 40.85
C PRO A 188 -15.28 2.35 42.28
N TYR A 189 -15.62 1.46 43.21
CA TYR A 189 -15.20 1.51 44.61
C TYR A 189 -15.10 0.09 45.17
N VAL A 190 -14.41 -0.08 46.31
CA VAL A 190 -14.29 -1.39 46.96
C VAL A 190 -15.55 -1.71 47.73
N PHE A 191 -16.16 -2.85 47.43
CA PHE A 191 -17.35 -3.34 48.14
C PHE A 191 -16.98 -3.79 49.56
N GLU A 192 -17.72 -3.30 50.56
CA GLU A 192 -17.46 -3.66 51.95
C GLU A 192 -17.60 -5.17 52.21
N SER A 193 -18.60 -5.78 51.57
CA SER A 193 -18.97 -7.19 51.79
C SER A 193 -18.10 -8.19 51.05
N LEU A 194 -17.47 -7.78 49.95
CA LEU A 194 -16.68 -8.64 49.06
C LEU A 194 -15.20 -8.31 49.08
N GLN A 195 -14.81 -7.10 49.55
CA GLN A 195 -13.46 -6.55 49.51
C GLN A 195 -12.82 -6.57 48.09
N VAL A 196 -13.68 -6.44 47.06
CA VAL A 196 -13.26 -6.37 45.66
C VAL A 196 -13.82 -5.10 45.01
N PRO A 197 -13.17 -4.56 43.97
CA PRO A 197 -13.65 -3.38 43.26
C PRO A 197 -14.87 -3.70 42.41
N GLY A 198 -15.83 -2.78 42.37
CA GLY A 198 -17.02 -2.92 41.55
C GLY A 198 -17.78 -1.62 41.34
N LEU A 199 -18.86 -1.72 40.61
CA LEU A 199 -19.84 -0.67 40.33
C LEU A 199 -21.18 -1.08 40.91
N THR A 200 -21.92 -0.13 41.45
CA THR A 200 -23.27 -0.40 41.94
C THR A 200 -24.29 0.39 41.14
N ALA A 201 -25.26 -0.30 40.56
CA ALA A 201 -26.48 0.31 40.03
C ALA A 201 -27.48 0.51 41.18
N SER A 202 -27.97 1.71 41.38
CA SER A 202 -28.88 2.03 42.45
C SER A 202 -30.06 2.88 41.97
N VAL A 203 -31.20 2.73 42.64
CA VAL A 203 -32.38 3.55 42.40
C VAL A 203 -33.01 3.96 43.74
N GLY A 204 -33.16 5.28 43.92
CA GLY A 204 -33.87 5.85 45.06
C GLY A 204 -35.38 5.96 44.80
N TRP A 205 -36.22 5.64 45.79
CA TRP A 205 -37.66 5.71 45.67
C TRP A 205 -38.33 5.94 47.02
N MET A 206 -39.56 6.42 47.02
CA MET A 206 -40.27 6.75 48.24
C MET A 206 -41.26 5.63 48.63
N GLN A 207 -41.20 5.19 49.88
CA GLN A 207 -42.16 4.26 50.45
C GLN A 207 -42.70 4.82 51.82
N SER A 208 -43.97 5.01 51.92
CA SER A 208 -44.61 5.53 53.14
C SER A 208 -43.97 6.84 53.67
N GLY A 209 -43.50 7.68 52.76
CA GLY A 209 -42.84 8.95 53.12
C GLY A 209 -41.35 8.86 53.50
N GLN A 210 -40.77 7.67 53.42
CA GLN A 210 -39.37 7.43 53.70
C GLN A 210 -38.61 7.09 52.42
N LEU A 211 -37.39 7.63 52.22
CA LEU A 211 -36.51 7.29 51.10
C LEU A 211 -35.96 5.87 51.28
N ARG A 212 -36.06 5.08 50.23
CA ARG A 212 -35.42 3.78 50.10
C ARG A 212 -34.54 3.76 48.90
N VAL A 213 -33.50 2.93 48.95
CA VAL A 213 -32.57 2.69 47.86
C VAL A 213 -32.43 1.20 47.65
N THR A 214 -32.76 0.75 46.46
CA THR A 214 -32.49 -0.61 46.01
C THR A 214 -31.28 -0.60 45.07
N ALA A 215 -30.37 -1.55 45.22
CA ALA A 215 -29.14 -1.54 44.46
C ALA A 215 -28.61 -2.95 44.09
N PHE A 216 -27.86 -3.04 43.02
CA PHE A 216 -27.17 -4.25 42.57
C PHE A 216 -25.67 -3.99 42.37
N ASP A 217 -24.86 -4.85 42.93
CA ASP A 217 -23.42 -4.81 42.80
C ASP A 217 -22.93 -5.63 41.58
N VAL A 218 -22.06 -5.05 40.79
CA VAL A 218 -21.38 -5.70 39.65
C VAL A 218 -19.87 -5.54 39.81
N THR A 219 -19.12 -6.64 39.89
CA THR A 219 -17.66 -6.57 40.09
C THR A 219 -16.96 -6.17 38.82
N ILE A 220 -15.84 -5.48 38.95
CA ILE A 220 -14.95 -5.15 37.80
C ILE A 220 -14.45 -6.41 37.11
N GLU A 221 -14.14 -7.46 37.90
CA GLU A 221 -13.70 -8.76 37.36
C GLU A 221 -14.75 -9.33 36.36
N THR A 222 -16.04 -9.29 36.69
CA THR A 222 -17.11 -9.76 35.81
C THR A 222 -17.16 -8.98 34.50
N ILE A 223 -16.94 -7.66 34.54
CA ILE A 223 -16.93 -6.81 33.34
C ILE A 223 -15.70 -7.12 32.47
N VAL A 224 -14.54 -7.21 33.10
CA VAL A 224 -13.27 -7.51 32.37
C VAL A 224 -13.33 -8.90 31.76
N ALA A 225 -13.78 -9.92 32.50
CA ALA A 225 -13.93 -11.28 31.99
C ALA A 225 -14.90 -11.38 30.79
N SER A 226 -15.91 -10.52 30.72
CA SER A 226 -16.82 -10.45 29.56
C SER A 226 -16.09 -9.86 28.34
N ILE A 227 -15.36 -8.77 28.54
CA ILE A 227 -14.56 -8.14 27.49
C ILE A 227 -13.50 -9.10 26.93
N GLU A 228 -12.78 -9.81 27.80
CA GLU A 228 -11.73 -10.75 27.37
C GLU A 228 -12.26 -11.91 26.53
N ARG A 229 -13.49 -12.38 26.84
CA ARG A 229 -14.11 -13.48 26.08
C ARG A 229 -14.55 -13.11 24.67
N HIS A 230 -14.93 -11.85 24.42
CA HIS A 230 -15.68 -11.49 23.22
C HIS A 230 -15.02 -10.41 22.35
N ALA A 231 -14.13 -9.58 22.91
CA ALA A 231 -13.84 -8.29 22.30
C ALA A 231 -12.53 -8.20 21.51
N VAL A 232 -11.67 -9.24 21.45
CA VAL A 232 -10.34 -9.00 20.91
C VAL A 232 -9.87 -10.07 19.91
N ALA A 233 -9.34 -9.61 18.75
CA ALA A 233 -8.57 -10.41 17.81
C ALA A 233 -7.36 -11.07 18.50
N ALA A 234 -6.84 -12.15 17.94
CA ALA A 234 -5.91 -13.10 18.59
C ALA A 234 -4.68 -12.52 19.31
N GLU A 235 -4.27 -11.27 19.03
CA GLU A 235 -3.10 -10.62 19.68
C GLU A 235 -3.40 -9.22 20.24
N GLY A 236 -4.62 -8.68 20.08
CA GLY A 236 -5.02 -7.39 20.67
C GLY A 236 -5.54 -7.53 22.09
N ARG A 237 -5.55 -6.44 22.86
CA ARG A 237 -6.10 -6.41 24.22
C ARG A 237 -7.08 -5.26 24.40
N GLY A 238 -8.26 -5.58 24.96
CA GLY A 238 -9.23 -4.62 25.44
C GLY A 238 -9.07 -4.44 26.96
N PHE A 239 -9.23 -3.24 27.46
CA PHE A 239 -9.20 -2.92 28.89
C PHE A 239 -10.06 -1.71 29.22
N LEU A 240 -10.41 -1.59 30.52
CA LEU A 240 -11.13 -0.46 31.05
C LEU A 240 -10.24 0.40 31.91
N PHE A 241 -10.45 1.72 31.89
CA PHE A 241 -9.72 2.63 32.74
C PHE A 241 -10.55 3.88 33.06
N SER A 242 -10.17 4.59 34.15
CA SER A 242 -10.83 5.85 34.49
C SER A 242 -10.27 7.01 33.71
N GLY A 243 -11.06 8.06 33.47
CA GLY A 243 -10.58 9.31 32.85
C GLY A 243 -9.49 10.02 33.67
N ALA A 244 -9.26 9.64 34.92
CA ALA A 244 -8.12 10.09 35.74
C ALA A 244 -6.82 9.30 35.45
N GLY A 245 -6.87 8.27 34.58
CA GLY A 245 -5.71 7.45 34.20
C GLY A 245 -5.49 6.19 35.04
N GLY A 246 -6.42 5.87 35.97
CA GLY A 246 -6.39 4.61 36.72
C GLY A 246 -6.92 3.45 35.87
N VAL A 247 -6.17 2.35 35.78
CA VAL A 247 -6.57 1.15 35.03
C VAL A 247 -7.32 0.19 35.93
N TYR A 248 -8.46 -0.35 35.46
CA TYR A 248 -9.20 -1.38 36.16
C TYR A 248 -8.61 -2.75 35.81
N VAL A 249 -7.89 -3.33 36.77
CA VAL A 249 -7.28 -4.67 36.64
C VAL A 249 -7.85 -5.58 37.71
N PRO A 250 -8.21 -6.84 37.40
CA PRO A 250 -8.55 -7.81 38.42
C PRO A 250 -7.28 -8.19 39.21
N GLU A 251 -7.39 -8.17 40.50
CA GLU A 251 -6.46 -8.68 41.52
C GLU A 251 -5.07 -8.08 41.68
N ASP A 252 -4.90 -7.44 42.85
CA ASP A 252 -3.76 -7.67 43.74
C ASP A 252 -4.22 -7.42 45.19
N ASP A 253 -3.80 -8.27 46.12
CA ASP A 253 -4.11 -8.27 47.56
C ASP A 253 -3.63 -7.03 48.35
N SER A 254 -3.15 -5.99 47.66
CA SER A 254 -2.53 -4.80 48.27
C SER A 254 -3.36 -3.51 48.09
N LEU A 255 -4.70 -3.57 48.06
CA LEU A 255 -5.52 -2.36 48.08
C LEU A 255 -5.48 -1.71 49.47
N PRO A 256 -5.30 -0.38 49.57
CA PRO A 256 -5.34 0.29 50.85
C PRO A 256 -6.71 0.21 51.48
N PRO A 257 -6.82 -0.01 52.77
CA PRO A 257 -8.09 -0.22 53.46
C PRO A 257 -8.97 1.03 53.64
N ASP A 258 -8.58 2.18 53.08
CA ASP A 258 -9.32 3.43 53.27
C ASP A 258 -10.20 3.76 52.05
N PRO A 259 -11.54 3.67 52.16
CA PRO A 259 -12.48 3.95 51.05
C PRO A 259 -12.47 5.42 50.57
N ASP A 260 -12.06 6.38 51.44
CA ASP A 260 -11.97 7.79 51.04
C ASP A 260 -10.71 8.12 50.23
N GLN A 261 -9.69 7.29 50.26
CA GLN A 261 -8.53 7.41 49.37
C GLN A 261 -8.70 6.70 48.02
N ALA A 262 -9.73 5.87 47.85
CA ALA A 262 -10.06 5.20 46.61
C ALA A 262 -10.69 6.14 45.55
N SER A 263 -10.99 7.39 45.90
CA SER A 263 -11.58 8.39 45.00
C SER A 263 -10.61 8.99 43.97
N GLY A 264 -9.72 8.20 43.42
CA GLY A 264 -8.85 8.67 42.31
C GLY A 264 -7.70 7.77 41.87
N PHE A 265 -7.33 6.81 42.69
CA PHE A 265 -6.14 6.00 42.39
C PHE A 265 -6.42 4.52 42.61
N PHE A 266 -6.85 3.83 41.59
CA PHE A 266 -6.46 2.44 41.48
C PHE A 266 -4.99 2.45 41.08
N SER A 267 -4.13 2.25 42.06
CA SER A 267 -2.70 2.15 41.81
C SER A 267 -2.45 0.98 40.89
N VAL A 268 -1.75 1.28 39.81
CA VAL A 268 -1.26 0.33 38.82
C VAL A 268 -0.35 -0.65 39.50
N HIS A 269 -0.87 -1.76 39.99
CA HIS A 269 -0.06 -2.93 40.30
C HIS A 269 -0.13 -3.90 39.14
N LEU A 270 1.03 -4.18 38.64
CA LEU A 270 1.40 -4.92 37.44
C LEU A 270 0.95 -6.38 37.54
N THR A 271 -0.18 -6.73 36.91
CA THR A 271 -0.54 -8.11 36.64
C THR A 271 -1.17 -8.27 35.25
N PRO A 272 -1.52 -9.41 34.74
CA PRO A 272 -1.28 -9.87 33.36
C PRO A 272 -1.67 -8.99 32.18
N GLY A 273 -1.97 -7.74 32.37
CA GLY A 273 -1.97 -6.69 31.33
C GLY A 273 -0.66 -5.91 31.27
N GLY A 274 0.13 -5.98 32.35
CA GLY A 274 1.50 -5.54 32.49
C GLY A 274 1.85 -4.13 32.00
N PRO A 275 3.09 -3.96 31.57
CA PRO A 275 3.61 -2.68 31.07
C PRO A 275 2.84 -2.15 29.85
N LEU A 276 2.19 -3.03 29.08
CA LEU A 276 1.48 -2.64 27.84
C LEU A 276 0.33 -1.68 28.10
N VAL A 277 -0.55 -2.01 29.05
CA VAL A 277 -1.72 -1.18 29.37
C VAL A 277 -1.30 0.13 30.01
N PHE A 278 -0.30 0.08 30.88
CA PHE A 278 0.29 1.28 31.49
C PHE A 278 0.88 2.22 30.44
N ASP A 279 1.71 1.68 29.52
CA ASP A 279 2.31 2.44 28.43
C ASP A 279 1.25 3.05 27.50
N ALA A 280 0.17 2.29 27.22
CA ALA A 280 -0.97 2.76 26.43
C ALA A 280 -1.69 3.95 27.08
N VAL A 281 -2.05 3.86 28.37
CA VAL A 281 -2.72 4.94 29.11
C VAL A 281 -1.78 6.13 29.28
N SER A 282 -0.49 5.91 29.51
CA SER A 282 0.52 6.96 29.58
C SER A 282 0.63 7.72 28.26
N ALA A 283 0.68 7.00 27.14
CA ALA A 283 0.70 7.59 25.80
C ALA A 283 -0.58 8.40 25.52
N TRP A 284 -1.75 7.89 25.94
CA TRP A 284 -3.02 8.60 25.81
C TRP A 284 -3.07 9.91 26.63
N ASN A 285 -2.53 9.87 27.86
CA ASN A 285 -2.41 11.07 28.68
C ASN A 285 -1.48 12.10 28.07
N LEU A 286 -0.31 11.69 27.54
CA LEU A 286 0.63 12.55 26.84
C LEU A 286 0.07 13.16 25.56
N ALA A 287 -0.81 12.44 24.87
CA ALA A 287 -1.51 12.92 23.69
C ALA A 287 -2.72 13.83 23.97
N SER A 288 -2.87 14.32 25.22
CA SER A 288 -3.98 15.20 25.64
C SER A 288 -5.35 14.53 25.62
N ARG A 289 -5.39 13.22 25.86
CA ARG A 289 -6.61 12.40 26.09
C ARG A 289 -7.63 12.45 24.93
N PRO A 290 -7.23 12.18 23.67
CA PRO A 290 -8.18 12.24 22.58
C PRO A 290 -9.27 11.17 22.72
N ALA A 291 -10.52 11.56 22.45
CA ALA A 291 -11.67 10.67 22.42
C ALA A 291 -11.83 9.95 21.07
N GLN A 292 -11.04 10.31 20.06
CA GLN A 292 -11.05 9.74 18.72
C GLN A 292 -9.63 9.71 18.15
N GLY A 293 -9.40 8.83 17.16
CA GLY A 293 -8.13 8.66 16.48
C GLY A 293 -7.23 7.60 17.12
N LEU A 294 -6.10 7.40 16.47
CA LEU A 294 -5.07 6.42 16.86
C LEU A 294 -3.94 7.09 17.63
N ILE A 295 -3.43 6.39 18.61
CA ILE A 295 -2.18 6.72 19.29
C ILE A 295 -1.17 5.60 19.00
N ARG A 296 0.02 5.98 18.56
CA ARG A 296 1.11 5.04 18.38
C ARG A 296 2.07 5.15 19.55
N PHE A 297 2.41 4.02 20.15
CA PHE A 297 3.33 3.95 21.29
C PHE A 297 4.18 2.68 21.24
N THR A 298 5.20 2.61 22.09
CA THR A 298 6.08 1.45 22.18
C THR A 298 5.99 0.88 23.58
N SER A 299 5.78 -0.44 23.68
CA SER A 299 5.82 -1.18 24.94
C SER A 299 6.69 -2.41 24.77
N SER A 300 7.63 -2.62 25.70
CA SER A 300 8.57 -3.77 25.67
C SER A 300 9.28 -3.96 24.31
N GLY A 301 9.62 -2.86 23.60
CA GLY A 301 10.30 -2.89 22.30
C GLY A 301 9.39 -3.19 21.10
N VAL A 302 8.09 -3.44 21.31
CA VAL A 302 7.10 -3.63 20.25
C VAL A 302 6.31 -2.35 20.04
N GLN A 303 6.00 -2.04 18.78
CA GLN A 303 5.14 -0.91 18.44
C GLN A 303 3.67 -1.31 18.43
N TRP A 304 2.84 -0.48 19.03
CA TRP A 304 1.42 -0.68 19.20
C TRP A 304 0.60 0.50 18.70
N TRP A 305 -0.60 0.19 18.22
CA TRP A 305 -1.68 1.15 18.04
C TRP A 305 -2.61 1.08 19.24
N GLY A 306 -3.02 2.25 19.77
CA GLY A 306 -4.02 2.37 20.81
C GLY A 306 -5.17 3.25 20.37
N GLY A 307 -6.40 2.82 20.64
CA GLY A 307 -7.61 3.62 20.50
C GLY A 307 -8.40 3.62 21.80
N PHE A 308 -8.96 4.77 22.14
CA PHE A 308 -9.61 5.01 23.42
C PHE A 308 -10.95 5.69 23.18
N ARG A 309 -12.01 5.15 23.80
CA ARG A 309 -13.37 5.68 23.67
C ARG A 309 -14.04 5.76 25.04
N PRO A 310 -14.83 6.80 25.31
CA PRO A 310 -15.66 6.84 26.51
C PRO A 310 -16.70 5.70 26.45
N LEU A 311 -17.00 5.10 27.59
CA LEU A 311 -17.95 3.98 27.67
C LEU A 311 -19.39 4.46 27.46
N THR A 312 -19.90 5.29 28.35
CA THR A 312 -21.21 5.96 28.25
C THR A 312 -21.17 7.21 29.09
N GLU A 313 -22.12 8.14 28.89
CA GLU A 313 -22.27 9.32 29.74
C GLU A 313 -22.63 8.95 31.20
N ASP A 314 -23.34 7.82 31.40
CA ASP A 314 -23.82 7.37 32.71
C ASP A 314 -22.74 6.64 33.53
N LEU A 315 -21.72 6.07 32.90
CA LEU A 315 -20.57 5.46 33.59
C LEU A 315 -19.51 6.51 33.90
N ALA A 316 -19.77 7.36 34.85
CA ALA A 316 -19.02 8.52 35.33
C ALA A 316 -17.50 8.43 35.06
N GLY A 317 -17.06 8.79 33.83
CA GLY A 317 -15.65 8.89 33.46
C GLY A 317 -14.95 7.59 33.12
N GLY A 318 -15.67 6.49 32.85
CA GLY A 318 -15.10 5.23 32.38
C GLY A 318 -14.71 5.27 30.90
N TRP A 319 -13.57 4.67 30.56
CA TRP A 319 -13.04 4.58 29.20
C TRP A 319 -12.75 3.13 28.83
N ALA A 320 -13.01 2.79 27.57
CA ALA A 320 -12.55 1.56 26.94
C ALA A 320 -11.28 1.86 26.13
N GLY A 321 -10.23 1.10 26.38
CA GLY A 321 -9.01 1.10 25.59
C GLY A 321 -8.89 -0.21 24.81
N VAL A 322 -8.46 -0.12 23.56
CA VAL A 322 -8.04 -1.27 22.74
C VAL A 322 -6.67 -1.01 22.18
N VAL A 323 -5.79 -1.97 22.32
CA VAL A 323 -4.43 -1.93 21.78
C VAL A 323 -4.20 -3.10 20.83
N LEU A 324 -3.55 -2.81 19.68
CA LEU A 324 -3.22 -3.80 18.66
C LEU A 324 -1.75 -3.64 18.26
N PRO A 325 -0.97 -4.73 18.13
CA PRO A 325 0.40 -4.61 17.65
C PRO A 325 0.40 -4.16 16.18
N VAL A 326 1.34 -3.25 15.85
CA VAL A 326 1.47 -2.73 14.47
C VAL A 326 1.74 -3.86 13.47
N SER A 327 2.38 -4.95 13.91
CA SER A 327 2.64 -6.15 13.10
C SER A 327 1.37 -6.87 12.66
N GLU A 328 0.30 -6.86 13.46
CA GLU A 328 -0.96 -7.52 13.13
C GLU A 328 -1.79 -6.78 12.09
N THR A 329 -1.74 -5.46 12.07
CA THR A 329 -2.38 -4.67 11.01
C THR A 329 -1.85 -5.06 9.63
N LEU A 330 -0.64 -5.59 9.59
CA LEU A 330 0.03 -6.08 8.39
C LEU A 330 -0.12 -7.59 8.13
N ALA A 331 -0.65 -8.35 9.07
CA ALA A 331 -0.74 -9.81 8.94
C ALA A 331 -1.56 -10.23 7.71
N ILE A 332 -2.63 -9.50 7.38
CA ILE A 332 -3.45 -9.74 6.17
C ILE A 332 -2.66 -9.42 4.89
N LEU A 333 -1.88 -8.32 4.88
CA LEU A 333 -1.00 -8.01 3.76
C LEU A 333 0.16 -9.02 3.67
N ARG A 334 0.70 -9.45 4.80
CA ARG A 334 1.78 -10.43 4.87
C ARG A 334 1.34 -11.82 4.43
N SER A 335 0.10 -12.22 4.70
CA SER A 335 -0.43 -13.50 4.21
C SER A 335 -0.64 -13.51 2.69
N ARG A 336 -0.79 -12.35 2.04
CA ARG A 336 -1.01 -12.20 0.59
C ARG A 336 0.16 -11.56 -0.16
N TRP A 337 1.30 -11.32 0.49
CA TRP A 337 2.46 -10.69 -0.14
C TRP A 337 2.97 -11.46 -1.37
N HIS A 338 2.83 -12.79 -1.38
CA HIS A 338 3.18 -13.64 -2.51
C HIS A 338 2.33 -13.32 -3.76
N ILE A 339 1.07 -12.90 -3.61
CA ILE A 339 0.23 -12.48 -4.74
C ILE A 339 0.79 -11.17 -5.33
N VAL A 340 1.15 -10.21 -4.48
CA VAL A 340 1.77 -8.94 -4.91
C VAL A 340 3.13 -9.21 -5.57
N ALA A 341 3.95 -10.08 -5.00
CA ALA A 341 5.24 -10.46 -5.57
C ALA A 341 5.07 -11.18 -6.93
N LEU A 342 4.10 -12.09 -7.07
CA LEU A 342 3.79 -12.77 -8.32
C LEU A 342 3.26 -11.83 -9.40
N THR A 343 2.41 -10.86 -9.05
CA THR A 343 1.92 -9.86 -10.01
C THR A 343 3.04 -8.95 -10.49
N VAL A 344 3.92 -8.48 -9.60
CA VAL A 344 5.11 -7.68 -9.96
C VAL A 344 6.05 -8.49 -10.85
N LEU A 345 6.32 -9.75 -10.50
CA LEU A 345 7.14 -10.65 -11.31
C LEU A 345 6.51 -10.90 -12.70
N GLY A 346 5.19 -11.11 -12.76
CA GLY A 346 4.44 -11.27 -14.01
C GLY A 346 4.54 -10.05 -14.92
N ILE A 347 4.39 -8.84 -14.36
CA ILE A 347 4.55 -7.57 -15.10
C ILE A 347 5.98 -7.42 -15.61
N LEU A 348 7.00 -7.76 -14.80
CA LEU A 348 8.41 -7.74 -15.21
C LEU A 348 8.68 -8.70 -16.37
N LEU A 349 8.21 -9.94 -16.28
CA LEU A 349 8.38 -10.94 -17.33
C LEU A 349 7.65 -10.56 -18.62
N ALA A 350 6.42 -10.05 -18.52
CA ALA A 350 5.65 -9.57 -19.66
C ALA A 350 6.33 -8.36 -20.34
N SER A 351 6.85 -7.42 -19.56
CA SER A 351 7.60 -6.25 -20.04
C SER A 351 8.91 -6.67 -20.74
N LEU A 352 9.65 -7.60 -20.16
CA LEU A 352 10.87 -8.16 -20.76
C LEU A 352 10.55 -8.94 -22.05
N GLY A 353 9.47 -9.74 -22.05
CA GLY A 353 8.98 -10.45 -23.23
C GLY A 353 8.56 -9.51 -24.36
N MET A 354 7.80 -8.47 -24.05
CA MET A 354 7.39 -7.45 -25.02
C MET A 354 8.61 -6.70 -25.58
N THR A 355 9.56 -6.34 -24.72
CA THR A 355 10.84 -5.70 -25.15
C THR A 355 11.61 -6.57 -26.12
N THR A 356 11.74 -7.88 -25.81
CA THR A 356 12.46 -8.82 -26.69
C THR A 356 11.74 -9.04 -28.03
N LEU A 357 10.40 -9.09 -28.03
CA LEU A 357 9.59 -9.19 -29.25
C LEU A 357 9.71 -7.93 -30.12
N LEU A 358 9.64 -6.74 -29.52
CA LEU A 358 9.85 -5.47 -30.23
C LEU A 358 11.25 -5.40 -30.83
N VAL A 359 12.29 -5.72 -30.07
CA VAL A 359 13.67 -5.75 -30.57
C VAL A 359 13.80 -6.76 -31.72
N ARG A 360 13.20 -7.97 -31.63
CA ARG A 360 13.22 -8.95 -32.72
C ARG A 360 12.44 -8.48 -33.96
N LYS A 361 11.28 -7.82 -33.80
CA LYS A 361 10.51 -7.26 -34.90
C LYS A 361 11.28 -6.18 -35.64
N TYR A 362 11.87 -5.23 -34.92
CA TYR A 362 12.67 -4.16 -35.50
C TYR A 362 14.06 -4.63 -35.97
N HIS A 363 14.58 -5.73 -35.41
CA HIS A 363 15.83 -6.32 -35.85
C HIS A 363 15.79 -6.76 -37.35
N ARG A 364 14.67 -7.33 -37.78
CA ARG A 364 14.48 -7.72 -39.19
C ARG A 364 14.48 -6.52 -40.14
N GLN A 365 13.90 -5.39 -39.71
CA GLN A 365 13.89 -4.15 -40.51
C GLN A 365 15.21 -3.39 -40.48
N LEU A 366 16.03 -3.54 -39.44
CA LEU A 366 17.35 -2.92 -39.30
C LEU A 366 18.48 -3.75 -39.95
N HIS A 367 18.23 -5.02 -40.29
CA HIS A 367 19.24 -5.89 -40.93
C HIS A 367 19.34 -5.67 -42.43
N ASP A 368 18.33 -5.07 -43.07
CA ASP A 368 18.28 -4.77 -44.50
C ASP A 368 18.89 -3.38 -44.86
N MET A 369 19.43 -2.66 -43.90
CA MET A 369 20.22 -1.45 -44.19
C MET A 369 21.68 -1.82 -44.24
N PRO A 370 22.34 -1.84 -45.43
CA PRO A 370 23.80 -1.91 -45.49
C PRO A 370 24.37 -0.71 -44.74
N LYS A 371 25.55 -0.89 -44.14
CA LYS A 371 26.28 0.23 -43.54
C LYS A 371 26.43 1.33 -44.56
N LEU A 372 25.71 2.44 -44.40
CA LEU A 372 25.77 3.61 -45.27
C LEU A 372 27.03 4.47 -45.00
N ASP A 373 28.00 3.95 -44.28
CA ASP A 373 29.24 4.65 -43.95
C ASP A 373 30.44 3.67 -44.04
N ILE A 374 31.39 3.98 -44.91
CA ILE A 374 32.61 3.20 -45.08
C ILE A 374 33.63 3.73 -44.06
N ASP A 375 34.01 2.89 -43.09
CA ASP A 375 35.06 3.26 -42.14
C ASP A 375 36.44 3.28 -42.85
N ARG A 376 37.04 4.48 -42.92
CA ARG A 376 38.37 4.66 -43.56
C ARG A 376 39.45 3.72 -43.01
N ARG A 377 39.33 3.24 -41.78
CA ARG A 377 40.29 2.32 -41.18
C ARG A 377 40.12 0.88 -41.62
N ARG A 378 38.94 0.53 -42.13
CA ARG A 378 38.55 -0.83 -42.54
C ARG A 378 37.97 -0.84 -43.95
N ALA A 379 38.25 0.19 -44.75
CA ALA A 379 37.61 0.43 -46.03
C ALA A 379 37.70 -0.77 -47.00
N ALA A 380 38.82 -1.46 -47.04
CA ALA A 380 38.99 -2.65 -47.87
C ALA A 380 38.11 -3.83 -47.44
N GLU A 381 37.87 -4.02 -46.11
CA GLU A 381 36.98 -5.06 -45.61
C GLU A 381 35.51 -4.68 -45.91
N ASP A 382 35.13 -3.43 -45.61
CA ASP A 382 33.79 -2.90 -45.85
C ASP A 382 33.42 -2.96 -47.34
N LEU A 383 34.35 -2.61 -48.24
CA LEU A 383 34.16 -2.69 -49.69
C LEU A 383 34.00 -4.14 -50.18
N ARG A 384 34.78 -5.10 -49.66
CA ARG A 384 34.57 -6.52 -50.00
C ARG A 384 33.22 -7.04 -49.56
N GLU A 385 32.77 -6.65 -48.34
CA GLU A 385 31.42 -7.01 -47.85
C GLU A 385 30.33 -6.41 -48.73
N LEU A 386 30.47 -5.13 -49.14
CA LEU A 386 29.52 -4.45 -50.04
C LEU A 386 29.50 -5.14 -51.41
N ILE A 387 30.64 -5.39 -52.04
CA ILE A 387 30.71 -6.07 -53.32
C ILE A 387 30.11 -7.48 -53.25
N ALA A 388 30.40 -8.23 -52.17
CA ALA A 388 29.85 -9.56 -51.99
C ALA A 388 28.34 -9.57 -51.81
N SER A 389 27.74 -8.45 -51.33
CA SER A 389 26.27 -8.33 -51.19
C SER A 389 25.52 -8.14 -52.51
N GLY A 390 26.22 -7.76 -53.57
CA GLY A 390 25.68 -7.48 -54.88
C GLY A 390 24.86 -6.18 -54.96
N GLU A 391 24.45 -5.79 -56.17
CA GLU A 391 23.59 -4.62 -56.39
C GLU A 391 22.22 -4.78 -55.71
N GLY A 392 21.71 -3.68 -55.19
CA GLY A 392 20.44 -3.69 -54.47
C GLY A 392 19.80 -2.31 -54.36
N THR A 393 18.87 -2.16 -53.41
CA THR A 393 18.17 -0.89 -53.18
C THR A 393 19.12 0.25 -52.80
N HIS A 394 20.21 -0.06 -52.11
CA HIS A 394 21.17 0.92 -51.58
C HIS A 394 22.58 0.77 -52.12
N LEU A 395 22.81 -0.09 -53.11
CA LEU A 395 24.11 -0.34 -53.67
C LEU A 395 24.01 -0.47 -55.18
N GLU A 396 24.92 0.19 -55.88
CA GLU A 396 25.04 0.19 -57.36
C GLU A 396 26.49 0.09 -57.74
N PHE A 397 26.79 -0.64 -58.84
CA PHE A 397 28.11 -0.78 -59.39
C PHE A 397 28.22 -0.11 -60.77
N LYS A 398 29.36 0.49 -61.07
CA LYS A 398 29.67 0.97 -62.39
C LYS A 398 31.14 0.70 -62.69
N SER A 399 31.39 0.03 -63.81
CA SER A 399 32.68 -0.45 -64.19
C SER A 399 33.71 0.65 -64.42
N THR A 400 33.25 1.85 -64.79
CA THR A 400 34.13 3.01 -65.07
C THR A 400 33.41 4.31 -64.76
N MET A 401 34.18 5.41 -64.66
CA MET A 401 33.62 6.73 -64.44
C MET A 401 33.31 7.48 -65.74
N ARG A 402 34.16 7.33 -66.78
CA ARG A 402 33.98 8.05 -68.03
C ARG A 402 34.36 7.24 -69.28
N MET A 403 35.08 6.12 -69.18
CA MET A 403 35.52 5.32 -70.26
C MET A 403 34.54 4.21 -70.64
N ASN A 404 34.17 4.11 -71.92
CA ASN A 404 33.43 2.95 -72.38
C ASN A 404 34.48 1.82 -72.69
N LEU A 405 34.38 0.72 -71.93
CA LEU A 405 35.31 -0.39 -71.95
C LEU A 405 35.31 -1.13 -73.30
N HIS A 406 34.17 -1.11 -74.04
CA HIS A 406 34.10 -1.78 -75.37
C HIS A 406 34.66 -0.94 -76.47
N SER A 407 34.28 0.34 -76.52
CA SER A 407 34.76 1.24 -77.63
C SER A 407 36.12 1.88 -77.29
N LYS A 408 36.61 1.83 -76.05
CA LYS A 408 37.78 2.48 -75.55
C LYS A 408 37.83 4.00 -75.77
N VAL A 409 36.65 4.61 -75.85
CA VAL A 409 36.43 6.05 -76.01
C VAL A 409 35.73 6.61 -74.76
N MET A 410 36.03 7.86 -74.46
CA MET A 410 35.26 8.56 -73.39
C MET A 410 33.87 8.77 -73.86
N GLY A 411 32.87 8.30 -73.02
CA GLY A 411 31.46 8.35 -73.40
C GLY A 411 30.64 9.10 -72.31
N ARG A 412 29.97 10.15 -72.75
CA ARG A 412 29.06 10.89 -71.87
C ARG A 412 27.91 10.04 -71.32
N GLU A 413 27.54 8.97 -72.01
CA GLU A 413 26.56 7.99 -71.56
C GLU A 413 26.99 7.27 -70.31
N ILE A 414 28.27 7.06 -70.10
CA ILE A 414 28.87 6.44 -68.88
C ILE A 414 28.74 7.40 -67.71
N GLU A 415 29.09 8.68 -67.94
CA GLU A 415 28.98 9.72 -66.89
C GLU A 415 27.52 9.91 -66.49
N MET A 416 26.61 9.97 -67.44
CA MET A 416 25.20 10.12 -67.16
C MET A 416 24.59 8.91 -66.46
N ALA A 417 25.12 7.69 -66.66
CA ALA A 417 24.61 6.48 -66.00
C ALA A 417 24.88 6.50 -64.49
N TRP A 418 26.07 6.88 -64.02
CA TRP A 418 26.34 6.97 -62.61
C TRP A 418 25.72 8.23 -61.95
N LEU A 419 25.59 9.36 -62.66
CA LEU A 419 24.87 10.54 -62.20
C LEU A 419 23.39 10.22 -61.96
N LYS A 420 22.76 9.38 -62.80
CA LYS A 420 21.40 8.87 -62.56
C LYS A 420 21.31 8.08 -61.25
N ALA A 421 22.30 7.26 -60.97
CA ALA A 421 22.34 6.51 -59.71
C ALA A 421 22.47 7.44 -58.50
N VAL A 422 23.33 8.46 -58.56
CA VAL A 422 23.47 9.46 -57.50
C VAL A 422 22.16 10.21 -57.28
N ALA A 423 21.52 10.73 -58.35
CA ALA A 423 20.24 11.42 -58.27
C ALA A 423 19.14 10.51 -57.70
N ALA A 424 19.14 9.23 -58.08
CA ALA A 424 18.16 8.24 -57.56
C ALA A 424 18.38 7.97 -56.07
N PHE A 425 19.60 7.87 -55.58
CA PHE A 425 19.91 7.72 -54.16
C PHE A 425 19.52 8.96 -53.36
N LEU A 426 19.82 10.17 -53.84
CA LEU A 426 19.42 11.42 -53.21
C LEU A 426 17.90 11.54 -53.07
N ASN A 427 17.15 11.13 -54.09
CA ASN A 427 15.69 11.13 -54.08
C ASN A 427 15.08 9.92 -53.36
N SER A 428 15.88 8.94 -52.92
CA SER A 428 15.40 7.74 -52.22
C SER A 428 15.97 7.69 -50.78
N GLU A 429 16.27 6.55 -50.25
CA GLU A 429 16.80 6.42 -48.87
C GLU A 429 18.31 6.52 -48.75
N GLY A 430 18.97 7.07 -49.78
CA GLY A 430 20.41 7.08 -49.87
C GLY A 430 20.96 5.76 -50.38
N GLY A 431 22.30 5.67 -50.47
CA GLY A 431 22.98 4.46 -50.92
C GLY A 431 24.47 4.71 -51.25
N ILE A 432 25.13 3.68 -51.70
CA ILE A 432 26.52 3.69 -52.08
C ILE A 432 26.63 3.30 -53.58
N LEU A 433 27.34 4.11 -54.33
CA LEU A 433 27.72 3.78 -55.69
C LEU A 433 29.22 3.45 -55.70
N LEU A 434 29.56 2.27 -56.20
CA LEU A 434 30.95 1.87 -56.41
C LEU A 434 31.34 2.08 -57.89
N LEU A 435 32.37 2.85 -58.11
CA LEU A 435 32.97 3.12 -59.43
C LEU A 435 34.25 2.31 -59.59
N GLY A 436 34.40 1.62 -60.67
CA GLY A 436 35.48 0.68 -60.93
C GLY A 436 35.15 -0.75 -60.51
N VAL A 437 33.84 -1.08 -60.36
CA VAL A 437 33.33 -2.42 -60.07
C VAL A 437 32.33 -2.80 -61.16
N SER A 438 32.49 -3.99 -61.74
CA SER A 438 31.56 -4.53 -62.74
C SER A 438 30.32 -5.12 -62.10
N ASP A 439 29.26 -5.31 -62.91
CA ASP A 439 27.95 -5.81 -62.42
C ASP A 439 28.05 -7.22 -61.80
N ASP A 440 29.08 -8.01 -62.11
CA ASP A 440 29.37 -9.32 -61.53
C ASP A 440 30.13 -9.24 -60.18
N GLY A 441 30.48 -8.02 -59.72
CA GLY A 441 31.21 -7.79 -58.46
C GLY A 441 32.74 -7.88 -58.63
N THR A 442 33.26 -7.87 -59.85
CA THR A 442 34.72 -7.84 -60.05
C THR A 442 35.25 -6.41 -59.90
N ALA A 443 36.25 -6.19 -59.04
CA ALA A 443 36.90 -4.90 -58.89
C ALA A 443 37.87 -4.67 -60.08
N LEU A 444 37.52 -3.81 -61.02
CA LEU A 444 38.27 -3.46 -62.20
C LEU A 444 39.21 -2.26 -61.98
N GLY A 445 38.85 -1.42 -61.01
CA GLY A 445 39.51 -0.14 -60.75
C GLY A 445 39.18 0.95 -61.77
N LEU A 446 39.73 2.16 -61.55
CA LEU A 446 39.53 3.35 -62.38
C LEU A 446 40.69 3.67 -63.34
N ASP A 447 41.63 2.77 -63.48
CA ASP A 447 42.83 3.00 -64.37
C ASP A 447 42.41 3.14 -65.83
N ALA A 448 41.37 2.44 -66.26
CA ALA A 448 40.80 2.54 -67.59
C ALA A 448 40.30 3.97 -67.90
N ASP A 449 39.95 4.76 -66.92
CA ASP A 449 39.48 6.14 -67.10
C ASP A 449 40.60 7.15 -67.36
N LYS A 450 41.89 6.74 -67.24
CA LYS A 450 43.05 7.52 -67.56
C LYS A 450 43.11 8.91 -66.96
N PHE A 451 42.79 9.01 -65.64
CA PHE A 451 43.03 10.24 -64.91
C PHE A 451 44.53 10.42 -64.61
N GLU A 452 45.01 11.66 -64.69
CA GLU A 452 46.41 11.98 -64.42
C GLU A 452 46.82 11.67 -62.96
N ASN A 453 45.92 11.91 -62.07
CA ASN A 453 46.03 11.66 -60.62
C ASN A 453 44.67 11.65 -59.93
N GLU A 454 44.65 11.30 -58.64
CA GLU A 454 43.39 11.25 -57.81
C GLU A 454 42.73 12.60 -57.74
N ASP A 455 43.44 13.69 -57.61
CA ASP A 455 42.87 15.02 -57.52
C ASP A 455 42.10 15.39 -58.79
N LYS A 456 42.56 15.02 -59.93
CA LYS A 456 41.89 15.19 -61.21
C LYS A 456 40.64 14.34 -61.30
N CYS A 457 40.67 13.14 -60.77
CA CYS A 457 39.49 12.27 -60.66
C CYS A 457 38.45 12.89 -59.76
N ARG A 458 38.83 13.35 -58.55
CA ARG A 458 37.92 14.00 -57.58
C ARG A 458 37.34 15.30 -58.15
N LEU A 459 38.18 16.10 -58.84
CA LEU A 459 37.69 17.34 -59.44
C LEU A 459 36.73 17.08 -60.59
N HIS A 460 36.96 16.06 -61.41
CA HIS A 460 36.06 15.66 -62.49
C HIS A 460 34.68 15.24 -61.92
N PHE A 461 34.67 14.38 -60.89
CA PHE A 461 33.43 13.99 -60.18
C PHE A 461 32.68 15.21 -59.66
N LYS A 462 33.35 16.10 -58.93
CA LYS A 462 32.76 17.29 -58.36
C LYS A 462 32.15 18.22 -59.42
N ASN A 463 32.87 18.42 -60.55
CA ASN A 463 32.40 19.27 -61.64
C ASN A 463 31.11 18.72 -62.29
N LEU A 464 31.06 17.40 -62.53
CA LEU A 464 29.87 16.76 -63.09
C LEU A 464 28.71 16.77 -62.15
N LEU A 465 28.96 16.51 -60.86
CA LEU A 465 27.91 16.59 -59.82
C LEU A 465 27.29 17.98 -59.78
N ASN A 466 28.16 19.02 -59.72
CA ASN A 466 27.69 20.40 -59.63
C ASN A 466 26.96 20.86 -60.92
N HIS A 467 27.40 20.40 -62.09
CA HIS A 467 26.79 20.77 -63.37
C HIS A 467 25.45 20.11 -63.63
N HIS A 468 25.31 18.81 -63.31
CA HIS A 468 24.16 18.02 -63.70
C HIS A 468 23.17 17.84 -62.54
N ILE A 469 23.56 17.97 -61.27
CA ILE A 469 22.68 17.76 -60.10
C ILE A 469 22.53 19.06 -59.32
N GLY A 470 23.61 19.80 -59.09
CA GLY A 470 23.61 21.05 -58.35
C GLY A 470 24.57 21.03 -57.16
N ALA A 471 25.26 22.16 -56.97
CA ALA A 471 26.27 22.33 -55.93
C ALA A 471 25.68 22.23 -54.50
N GLU A 472 24.38 22.58 -54.33
CA GLU A 472 23.62 22.52 -53.07
C GLU A 472 23.45 21.09 -52.54
N TYR A 473 23.49 20.08 -53.42
CA TYR A 473 23.40 18.66 -53.05
C TYR A 473 24.74 18.03 -52.67
N ALA A 474 25.86 18.73 -52.90
CA ALA A 474 27.22 18.21 -52.57
C ALA A 474 27.37 17.85 -51.07
N ARG A 475 26.59 18.47 -50.18
CA ARG A 475 26.59 18.14 -48.77
C ARG A 475 26.04 16.75 -48.43
N PHE A 476 25.25 16.16 -49.34
CA PHE A 476 24.70 14.82 -49.21
C PHE A 476 25.52 13.74 -49.91
N VAL A 477 26.58 14.14 -50.62
CA VAL A 477 27.38 13.23 -51.44
C VAL A 477 28.85 13.31 -51.02
N ARG A 478 29.39 12.17 -50.70
CA ARG A 478 30.81 12.04 -50.36
C ARG A 478 31.48 11.08 -51.34
N PHE A 479 32.53 11.49 -51.97
CA PHE A 479 33.32 10.70 -52.91
C PHE A 479 34.74 10.50 -52.41
N ASP A 480 35.12 9.24 -52.19
CA ASP A 480 36.48 8.86 -51.77
C ASP A 480 37.00 7.72 -52.66
N LEU A 481 38.32 7.69 -52.83
CA LEU A 481 39.04 6.65 -53.55
C LEU A 481 39.72 5.74 -52.54
N TYR A 482 39.58 4.44 -52.74
CA TYR A 482 40.15 3.42 -51.88
C TYR A 482 40.95 2.41 -52.69
N ASP A 483 42.02 1.90 -52.10
CA ASP A 483 42.73 0.76 -52.61
C ASP A 483 42.05 -0.55 -52.19
N LEU A 484 41.71 -1.38 -53.15
CA LEU A 484 41.10 -2.69 -52.94
C LEU A 484 41.94 -3.72 -53.70
N ASP A 485 42.77 -4.46 -52.96
CA ASP A 485 43.68 -5.50 -53.55
C ASP A 485 44.53 -5.02 -54.67
N GLY A 486 45.04 -3.79 -54.60
CA GLY A 486 45.94 -3.18 -55.59
C GLY A 486 45.24 -2.50 -56.76
N VAL A 487 43.89 -2.48 -56.78
CA VAL A 487 43.12 -1.70 -57.76
C VAL A 487 42.38 -0.56 -57.06
N ARG A 488 42.26 0.58 -57.72
CA ARG A 488 41.65 1.78 -57.14
C ARG A 488 40.15 1.87 -57.44
N VAL A 489 39.35 1.75 -56.45
CA VAL A 489 37.89 1.82 -56.54
C VAL A 489 37.37 3.14 -55.96
N GLY A 490 36.44 3.78 -56.65
CA GLY A 490 35.73 4.96 -56.15
C GLY A 490 34.46 4.58 -55.40
N ALA A 491 34.29 5.12 -54.19
CA ALA A 491 33.03 4.98 -53.47
C ALA A 491 32.34 6.33 -53.32
N VAL A 492 31.09 6.38 -53.75
CA VAL A 492 30.20 7.54 -53.66
C VAL A 492 29.12 7.22 -52.62
N GLU A 493 29.25 7.78 -51.45
CA GLU A 493 28.26 7.67 -50.40
C GLU A 493 27.21 8.77 -50.56
N CYS A 494 25.96 8.41 -50.79
CA CYS A 494 24.84 9.33 -50.99
C CYS A 494 23.88 9.28 -49.79
N GLY A 495 23.75 10.38 -49.07
CA GLY A 495 22.69 10.56 -48.08
C GLY A 495 21.35 10.90 -48.74
N ARG A 496 20.29 10.76 -48.03
CA ARG A 496 18.96 11.23 -48.46
C ARG A 496 18.91 12.76 -48.50
N ALA A 497 18.52 13.34 -49.64
CA ALA A 497 18.33 14.77 -49.77
C ALA A 497 17.03 15.21 -49.04
N ASP A 498 17.02 16.42 -48.52
CA ASP A 498 15.88 17.07 -47.84
C ASP A 498 14.95 17.80 -48.82
N THR A 499 15.38 17.96 -50.10
CA THR A 499 14.63 18.57 -51.20
C THR A 499 14.70 17.71 -52.44
N PRO A 500 13.69 17.77 -53.33
CA PRO A 500 13.70 17.03 -54.61
C PRO A 500 14.91 17.37 -55.48
N THR A 501 15.66 16.36 -55.93
CA THR A 501 16.83 16.49 -56.76
C THR A 501 16.50 16.14 -58.20
N PHE A 502 16.77 17.06 -59.11
CA PHE A 502 16.60 16.85 -60.56
C PHE A 502 17.99 16.68 -61.21
N LEU A 503 18.04 15.71 -62.12
CA LEU A 503 19.21 15.50 -62.97
C LEU A 503 19.04 16.22 -64.31
N HIS A 504 20.00 17.06 -64.68
CA HIS A 504 19.99 17.78 -65.96
C HIS A 504 20.87 17.06 -66.97
N ASP A 505 20.37 16.81 -68.18
CA ASP A 505 21.23 16.30 -69.28
C ASP A 505 21.94 17.45 -70.02
N ASP A 506 22.78 17.13 -70.99
CA ASP A 506 23.52 18.12 -71.81
C ASP A 506 22.60 19.03 -72.66
N LYS A 507 21.35 18.66 -72.80
CA LYS A 507 20.30 19.44 -73.48
C LYS A 507 19.44 20.24 -72.54
N ASN A 508 19.87 20.30 -71.27
CA ASN A 508 19.19 20.96 -70.15
C ASN A 508 17.74 20.40 -69.88
N ARG A 509 17.53 19.11 -70.22
CA ARG A 509 16.27 18.42 -69.86
C ARG A 509 16.38 17.94 -68.41
N GLU A 510 15.36 18.28 -67.63
CA GLU A 510 15.26 17.83 -66.24
C GLU A 510 14.66 16.42 -66.17
N MET A 511 15.27 15.57 -65.39
CA MET A 511 14.83 14.20 -65.12
C MET A 511 14.73 13.99 -63.63
N PHE A 512 13.55 13.51 -63.16
CA PHE A 512 13.40 13.11 -61.78
C PHE A 512 13.55 11.59 -61.66
N VAL A 513 14.63 11.16 -61.04
CA VAL A 513 15.01 9.74 -60.94
C VAL A 513 14.92 9.26 -59.53
N ILE A 514 14.37 8.09 -59.30
CA ILE A 514 14.30 7.43 -58.01
C ILE A 514 14.88 6.01 -58.06
N ARG A 515 15.29 5.49 -56.94
CA ARG A 515 15.67 4.09 -56.76
C ARG A 515 14.46 3.22 -56.51
N ASN A 516 14.29 2.13 -57.25
CA ASN A 516 13.23 1.14 -57.05
C ASN A 516 13.84 -0.26 -57.15
N GLY A 517 14.17 -0.86 -55.97
CA GLY A 517 15.00 -2.05 -55.95
C GLY A 517 16.38 -1.78 -56.56
N PRO A 518 16.93 -2.65 -57.40
CA PRO A 518 18.22 -2.46 -58.02
C PRO A 518 18.20 -1.53 -59.26
N SER A 519 17.04 -0.89 -59.56
CA SER A 519 16.90 -0.11 -60.80
C SER A 519 16.71 1.39 -60.52
N ASN A 520 17.30 2.23 -61.37
CA ASN A 520 17.09 3.66 -61.41
C ASN A 520 15.99 4.01 -62.37
N ILE A 521 14.83 4.50 -61.86
CA ILE A 521 13.64 4.76 -62.69
C ILE A 521 13.40 6.27 -62.81
N GLU A 522 13.32 6.75 -64.08
CA GLU A 522 12.86 8.10 -64.38
C GLU A 522 11.34 8.17 -64.25
N LEU A 523 10.84 9.06 -63.41
CA LEU A 523 9.43 9.26 -63.24
C LEU A 523 8.88 10.29 -64.22
N SER A 524 7.70 10.03 -64.78
CA SER A 524 6.93 11.05 -65.51
C SER A 524 6.54 12.18 -64.56
N ILE A 525 6.31 13.39 -65.09
CA ILE A 525 5.99 14.60 -64.31
C ILE A 525 4.87 14.32 -63.27
N SER A 526 3.79 13.68 -63.69
CA SER A 526 2.67 13.39 -62.81
C SER A 526 3.01 12.45 -61.67
N ARG A 527 3.86 11.44 -61.92
CA ARG A 527 4.34 10.50 -60.90
C ARG A 527 5.38 11.15 -60.01
N ALA A 528 6.23 11.98 -60.53
CA ALA A 528 7.23 12.76 -59.79
C ALA A 528 6.55 13.68 -58.77
N LEU A 529 5.53 14.45 -59.20
CA LEU A 529 4.76 15.33 -58.30
C LEU A 529 4.06 14.56 -57.16
N LYS A 530 3.50 13.37 -57.45
CA LYS A 530 2.88 12.53 -56.43
C LYS A 530 3.93 12.02 -55.44
N TYR A 531 5.08 11.57 -55.95
CA TYR A 531 6.21 11.08 -55.13
C TYR A 531 6.78 12.19 -54.21
N ILE A 532 7.01 13.36 -54.78
CA ILE A 532 7.54 14.53 -54.08
C ILE A 532 6.62 14.90 -52.87
N ARG A 533 5.31 14.99 -53.11
CA ARG A 533 4.32 15.30 -52.03
C ARG A 533 4.26 14.27 -50.91
N SER A 534 4.61 13.02 -51.19
CA SER A 534 4.56 11.96 -50.20
C SER A 534 5.87 11.80 -49.45
N ARG A 535 6.99 12.34 -49.98
CA ARG A 535 8.30 12.08 -49.46
C ARG A 535 9.02 13.31 -48.87
N PHE A 536 8.82 14.46 -49.47
CA PHE A 536 9.36 15.75 -49.07
C PHE A 536 8.23 16.64 -48.52
#